data_375fd95ece4c5d2bb7ff3bae2cb23d39
#
_entry.id   375fd95ece4c5d2bb7ff3bae2cb23d39
#
_cell.length_a   1.000
_cell.length_b   1.000
_cell.length_c   1.000
_cell.angle_alpha   90.00
_cell.angle_beta   90.00
_cell.angle_gamma   90.00
#
_symmetry.space_group_name_H-M   'P 1'
#
loop_
_entity.id
_entity.type
_entity.pdbx_description
1 polymer ?
#
loop_
_entity_poly.entity_id
_entity_poly.type
_entity_poly.pdbx_seq_one_letter_code
_entity_poly.pdbx_strand_id
1 'polypeptide(L)'
;MTASTGIFGIPLTELMRSVCLAASDSTEKRRALILIWLDGAPSTIDMWDPKPNAPDAIRGEFSAIQTSVPGVMFSELLPKMAGMMDRCTLIRSMHHSIPEHGPAAQYMLTGHAPSPSLVYPSLGSLVARLSDDESAIPA
;
A
#
# COMPACT_ATOMS: atom_id res chain seq x y z
N MET A 1 -9.04 30.83 17.74
CA MET A 1 -8.28 30.34 16.59
C MET A 1 -8.44 28.83 16.56
N THR A 2 -9.37 28.33 15.78
CA THR A 2 -9.70 26.89 15.68
C THR A 2 -8.89 26.33 14.53
N ALA A 3 -7.94 25.45 14.83
CA ALA A 3 -7.18 24.71 13.80
C ALA A 3 -8.10 23.66 13.19
N SER A 4 -8.42 23.83 11.91
CA SER A 4 -9.10 22.86 11.07
C SER A 4 -8.11 21.73 10.75
N THR A 5 -8.21 20.60 11.43
CA THR A 5 -7.49 19.37 11.11
C THR A 5 -8.20 18.70 9.93
N GLY A 6 -7.68 18.96 8.74
CA GLY A 6 -8.13 18.25 7.53
C GLY A 6 -7.72 16.78 7.59
N ILE A 7 -8.62 15.90 7.14
CA ILE A 7 -8.51 14.42 7.11
C ILE A 7 -7.36 13.91 6.21
N PHE A 8 -6.57 14.78 5.59
CA PHE A 8 -5.56 14.45 4.58
C PHE A 8 -4.10 14.45 5.08
N GLY A 9 -3.85 14.32 6.38
CA GLY A 9 -2.50 14.44 6.93
C GLY A 9 -2.14 13.41 7.99
N ILE A 10 -2.75 12.24 8.02
CA ILE A 10 -2.29 11.18 8.91
C ILE A 10 -1.09 10.52 8.26
N PRO A 11 0.13 10.66 8.80
CA PRO A 11 1.29 9.95 8.28
C PRO A 11 1.04 8.45 8.37
N LEU A 12 1.57 7.68 7.42
CA LEU A 12 1.43 6.22 7.37
C LEU A 12 1.82 5.57 8.71
N THR A 13 2.77 6.16 9.42
CA THR A 13 3.19 5.76 10.76
C THR A 13 2.07 5.86 11.81
N GLU A 14 1.24 6.90 11.76
CA GLU A 14 0.09 7.04 12.68
C GLU A 14 -1.06 6.09 12.31
N LEU A 15 -1.28 5.87 11.03
CA LEU A 15 -2.24 4.86 10.57
C LEU A 15 -1.80 3.46 11.03
N MET A 16 -0.53 3.13 10.86
CA MET A 16 0.04 1.86 11.32
C MET A 16 -0.01 1.73 12.85
N ARG A 17 0.28 2.81 13.57
CA ARG A 17 0.18 2.82 15.03
C ARG A 17 -1.25 2.57 15.51
N SER A 18 -2.25 3.21 14.88
CA SER A 18 -3.65 2.99 15.25
C SER A 18 -4.11 1.55 14.92
N VAL A 19 -3.64 0.97 13.81
CA VAL A 19 -3.90 -0.43 13.48
C VAL A 19 -3.24 -1.38 14.48
N CYS A 20 -2.01 -1.11 14.90
CA CYS A 20 -1.31 -1.91 15.91
C CYS A 20 -1.99 -1.79 17.29
N LEU A 21 -2.41 -0.59 17.71
CA LEU A 21 -3.10 -0.37 18.98
C LEU A 21 -4.49 -1.02 19.00
N ALA A 22 -5.23 -0.97 17.90
CA ALA A 22 -6.50 -1.69 17.77
C ALA A 22 -6.33 -3.21 17.80
N ALA A 23 -5.13 -3.69 17.48
CA ALA A 23 -4.79 -5.09 17.50
C ALA A 23 -4.39 -5.63 18.90
N SER A 24 -4.01 -4.76 19.83
CA SER A 24 -3.56 -5.15 21.18
C SER A 24 -4.69 -5.55 22.12
N ASP A 25 -5.95 -5.30 21.76
CA ASP A 25 -7.11 -5.62 22.61
C ASP A 25 -7.78 -6.98 22.31
N SER A 26 -7.17 -7.80 21.45
CA SER A 26 -7.70 -9.14 21.14
C SER A 26 -6.74 -10.24 21.56
N THR A 27 -7.14 -10.97 22.58
CA THR A 27 -6.53 -12.24 23.01
C THR A 27 -6.06 -13.12 21.82
N GLU A 28 -4.75 -13.30 21.73
CA GLU A 28 -4.04 -14.45 21.13
C GLU A 28 -4.26 -14.83 19.65
N LYS A 29 -4.55 -13.93 18.74
CA LYS A 29 -4.32 -14.26 17.33
C LYS A 29 -3.00 -13.66 16.86
N ARG A 30 -1.97 -14.51 16.73
CA ARG A 30 -0.71 -14.13 16.06
C ARG A 30 -1.06 -13.59 14.67
N ARG A 31 -0.68 -12.35 14.43
CA ARG A 31 -0.88 -11.69 13.13
C ARG A 31 0.44 -11.70 12.38
N ALA A 32 0.40 -12.06 11.11
CA ALA A 32 1.55 -12.00 10.23
C ALA A 32 1.33 -10.88 9.19
N LEU A 33 2.39 -10.16 8.88
CA LEU A 33 2.43 -9.22 7.77
C LEU A 33 3.23 -9.86 6.62
N ILE A 34 2.63 -9.90 5.44
CA ILE A 34 3.30 -10.29 4.21
C ILE A 34 3.33 -9.06 3.30
N LEU A 35 4.54 -8.54 3.04
CA LEU A 35 4.76 -7.45 2.10
C LEU A 35 5.14 -8.05 0.74
N ILE A 36 4.30 -7.84 -0.28
CA ILE A 36 4.64 -8.18 -1.66
C ILE A 36 5.06 -6.89 -2.35
N TRP A 37 6.36 -6.76 -2.62
CA TRP A 37 6.93 -5.64 -3.34
C TRP A 37 7.10 -5.99 -4.81
N LEU A 38 6.46 -5.19 -5.66
CA LEU A 38 6.58 -5.34 -7.12
C LEU A 38 7.59 -4.31 -7.63
N ASP A 39 8.85 -4.70 -7.65
CA ASP A 39 9.93 -3.80 -8.08
C ASP A 39 9.79 -3.45 -9.57
N GLY A 40 10.11 -2.20 -9.91
CA GLY A 40 9.92 -1.66 -11.25
C GLY A 40 8.47 -1.34 -11.62
N ALA A 41 7.52 -1.67 -10.77
CA ALA A 41 6.07 -1.45 -10.85
C ALA A 41 5.41 -1.96 -12.16
N PRO A 42 4.40 -2.79 -12.08
CA PRO A 42 3.55 -3.08 -13.23
C PRO A 42 2.74 -1.84 -13.62
N SER A 43 2.34 -1.76 -14.89
CA SER A 43 1.45 -0.70 -15.36
C SER A 43 0.15 -0.71 -14.54
N THR A 44 -0.21 0.42 -13.94
CA THR A 44 -1.43 0.55 -13.14
C THR A 44 -2.70 0.31 -13.94
N ILE A 45 -2.68 0.70 -15.22
CA ILE A 45 -3.80 0.54 -16.16
C ILE A 45 -4.05 -0.94 -16.43
N ASP A 46 -2.99 -1.74 -16.48
CA ASP A 46 -3.05 -3.17 -16.75
C ASP A 46 -3.36 -4.01 -15.50
N MET A 47 -3.49 -3.37 -14.35
CA MET A 47 -3.68 -4.05 -13.07
C MET A 47 -4.94 -3.56 -12.33
N TRP A 48 -4.77 -2.60 -11.42
CA TRP A 48 -5.82 -2.21 -10.46
C TRP A 48 -6.60 -0.95 -10.85
N ASP A 49 -6.17 -0.26 -11.90
CA ASP A 49 -6.79 1.01 -12.31
C ASP A 49 -7.04 1.09 -13.82
N PRO A 50 -7.75 0.12 -14.40
CA PRO A 50 -8.10 0.16 -15.82
C PRO A 50 -8.96 1.40 -16.11
N LYS A 51 -8.80 1.97 -17.30
CA LYS A 51 -9.51 3.16 -17.76
C LYS A 51 -10.44 2.81 -18.93
N PRO A 52 -11.52 2.01 -18.72
CA PRO A 52 -12.33 1.47 -19.81
C PRO A 52 -12.97 2.53 -20.70
N ASN A 53 -13.21 3.73 -20.14
CA ASN A 53 -13.83 4.85 -20.87
C ASN A 53 -12.81 5.84 -21.46
N ALA A 54 -11.50 5.56 -21.33
CA ALA A 54 -10.46 6.39 -21.92
C ALA A 54 -10.29 6.07 -23.42
N PRO A 55 -9.73 7.01 -24.21
CA PRO A 55 -9.33 6.73 -25.59
C PRO A 55 -8.38 5.52 -25.69
N ASP A 56 -8.39 4.83 -26.82
CA ASP A 56 -7.59 3.62 -27.06
C ASP A 56 -6.09 3.78 -26.75
N ALA A 57 -5.55 4.96 -27.03
CA ALA A 57 -4.14 5.28 -26.75
C ALA A 57 -3.79 5.33 -25.23
N ILE A 58 -4.81 5.38 -24.35
CA ILE A 58 -4.65 5.50 -22.90
C ILE A 58 -5.18 4.24 -22.19
N ARG A 59 -6.23 3.63 -22.75
CA ARG A 59 -6.97 2.54 -22.11
C ARG A 59 -6.15 1.28 -21.85
N GLY A 60 -5.09 1.05 -22.64
CA GLY A 60 -4.34 -0.21 -22.64
C GLY A 60 -5.03 -1.32 -23.45
N GLU A 61 -4.40 -2.49 -23.50
CA GLU A 61 -4.85 -3.62 -24.34
C GLU A 61 -5.82 -4.55 -23.61
N PHE A 62 -5.80 -4.55 -22.26
CA PHE A 62 -6.57 -5.49 -21.45
C PHE A 62 -7.96 -4.94 -21.11
N SER A 63 -8.92 -5.84 -21.07
CA SER A 63 -10.28 -5.52 -20.69
C SER A 63 -10.43 -5.29 -19.20
N ALA A 64 -11.39 -4.46 -18.81
CA ALA A 64 -11.74 -4.25 -17.41
C ALA A 64 -12.84 -5.23 -16.98
N ILE A 65 -12.68 -5.85 -15.83
CA ILE A 65 -13.65 -6.75 -15.21
C ILE A 65 -14.21 -6.17 -13.92
N GLN A 66 -15.45 -6.51 -13.59
CA GLN A 66 -16.07 -6.12 -12.33
C GLN A 66 -15.42 -6.86 -11.16
N THR A 67 -15.28 -6.16 -10.04
CA THR A 67 -14.85 -6.78 -8.78
C THR A 67 -16.07 -7.17 -7.92
N SER A 68 -15.81 -7.81 -6.76
CA SER A 68 -16.86 -8.06 -5.76
C SER A 68 -17.45 -6.78 -5.15
N VAL A 69 -16.81 -5.62 -5.37
CA VAL A 69 -17.29 -4.31 -4.91
C VAL A 69 -17.88 -3.54 -6.10
N PRO A 70 -19.17 -3.19 -6.08
CA PRO A 70 -19.79 -2.45 -7.17
C PRO A 70 -19.08 -1.14 -7.48
N GLY A 71 -18.86 -0.86 -8.78
CA GLY A 71 -18.20 0.36 -9.25
C GLY A 71 -16.67 0.32 -9.20
N VAL A 72 -16.07 -0.73 -8.66
CA VAL A 72 -14.63 -0.95 -8.70
C VAL A 72 -14.30 -1.98 -9.78
N MET A 73 -13.41 -1.64 -10.69
CA MET A 73 -12.98 -2.51 -11.78
C MET A 73 -11.49 -2.77 -11.70
N PHE A 74 -11.08 -4.00 -12.05
CA PHE A 74 -9.71 -4.41 -12.23
C PHE A 74 -9.48 -4.87 -13.68
N SER A 75 -8.22 -5.00 -14.07
CA SER A 75 -7.87 -5.67 -15.32
C SER A 75 -8.26 -7.15 -15.29
N GLU A 76 -8.62 -7.69 -16.45
CA GLU A 76 -8.88 -9.12 -16.65
C GLU A 76 -7.71 -10.03 -16.26
N LEU A 77 -6.51 -9.49 -16.09
CA LEU A 77 -5.35 -10.22 -15.61
C LEU A 77 -5.45 -10.58 -14.10
N LEU A 78 -6.36 -9.95 -13.35
CA LEU A 78 -6.49 -10.11 -11.90
C LEU A 78 -7.84 -10.69 -11.45
N PRO A 79 -8.36 -11.77 -12.05
CA PRO A 79 -9.71 -12.25 -11.75
C PRO A 79 -9.87 -12.75 -10.31
N LYS A 80 -8.83 -13.34 -9.73
CA LYS A 80 -8.86 -13.80 -8.33
C LYS A 80 -8.88 -12.63 -7.35
N MET A 81 -8.10 -11.59 -7.60
CA MET A 81 -8.13 -10.38 -6.78
C MET A 81 -9.44 -9.62 -6.92
N ALA A 82 -10.00 -9.55 -8.12
CA ALA A 82 -11.31 -8.95 -8.36
C ALA A 82 -12.39 -9.62 -7.50
N GLY A 83 -12.37 -10.94 -7.37
CA GLY A 83 -13.30 -11.68 -6.53
C GLY A 83 -13.13 -11.48 -5.01
N MET A 84 -11.99 -10.95 -4.57
CA MET A 84 -11.68 -10.71 -3.15
C MET A 84 -11.64 -9.23 -2.77
N MET A 85 -12.08 -8.33 -3.64
CA MET A 85 -11.95 -6.88 -3.41
C MET A 85 -12.68 -6.42 -2.15
N ASP A 86 -13.74 -7.09 -1.74
CA ASP A 86 -14.48 -6.84 -0.49
C ASP A 86 -13.62 -7.01 0.78
N ARG A 87 -12.45 -7.67 0.66
CA ARG A 87 -11.48 -7.87 1.74
C ARG A 87 -10.23 -7.02 1.60
N CYS A 88 -10.19 -6.13 0.61
CA CYS A 88 -9.02 -5.35 0.25
C CYS A 88 -9.28 -3.86 0.42
N THR A 89 -8.21 -3.11 0.67
CA THR A 89 -8.20 -1.65 0.52
C THR A 89 -7.37 -1.29 -0.69
N LEU A 90 -7.94 -0.54 -1.62
CA LEU A 90 -7.27 -0.08 -2.82
C LEU A 90 -6.95 1.42 -2.72
N ILE A 91 -5.68 1.77 -2.80
CA ILE A 91 -5.21 3.16 -2.79
C ILE A 91 -4.63 3.47 -4.17
N ARG A 92 -5.36 4.24 -4.98
CA ARG A 92 -4.96 4.67 -6.34
C ARG A 92 -4.28 6.03 -6.38
N SER A 93 -4.33 6.77 -5.28
CA SER A 93 -3.82 8.14 -5.20
C SER A 93 -2.36 8.24 -4.75
N MET A 94 -1.68 7.12 -4.53
CA MET A 94 -0.28 7.14 -4.14
C MET A 94 0.60 7.62 -5.30
N HIS A 95 1.42 8.62 -5.01
CA HIS A 95 2.38 9.17 -5.96
C HIS A 95 3.57 9.79 -5.24
N HIS A 96 4.66 9.95 -5.93
CA HIS A 96 5.87 10.64 -5.47
C HIS A 96 6.55 11.34 -6.65
N SER A 97 7.44 12.29 -6.34
CA SER A 97 8.19 13.07 -7.33
C SER A 97 9.61 12.53 -7.60
N ILE A 98 9.99 11.39 -7.04
CA ILE A 98 11.31 10.80 -7.17
C ILE A 98 11.34 9.95 -8.45
N PRO A 99 12.15 10.30 -9.49
CA PRO A 99 12.12 9.60 -10.77
C PRO A 99 12.90 8.28 -10.79
N GLU A 100 13.80 8.08 -9.84
CA GLU A 100 14.71 6.94 -9.80
C GLU A 100 14.14 5.80 -8.96
N HIS A 101 14.20 4.56 -9.46
CA HIS A 101 13.59 3.38 -8.80
C HIS A 101 14.12 3.15 -7.38
N GLY A 102 15.44 3.16 -7.17
CA GLY A 102 16.03 2.89 -5.86
C GLY A 102 15.59 3.88 -4.78
N PRO A 103 15.82 5.18 -4.95
CA PRO A 103 15.36 6.22 -4.04
C PRO A 103 13.83 6.23 -3.87
N ALA A 104 13.07 5.98 -4.94
CA ALA A 104 11.61 5.91 -4.88
C ALA A 104 11.13 4.71 -4.05
N ALA A 105 11.72 3.53 -4.24
CA ALA A 105 11.43 2.34 -3.44
C ALA A 105 11.74 2.59 -1.96
N GLN A 106 12.89 3.20 -1.65
CA GLN A 106 13.23 3.58 -0.28
C GLN A 106 12.19 4.54 0.31
N TYR A 107 11.78 5.56 -0.45
CA TYR A 107 10.74 6.49 -0.02
C TYR A 107 9.42 5.78 0.29
N MET A 108 8.97 4.91 -0.60
CA MET A 108 7.72 4.17 -0.44
C MET A 108 7.76 3.19 0.74
N LEU A 109 8.90 2.54 0.98
CA LEU A 109 9.06 1.55 2.05
C LEU A 109 9.27 2.17 3.44
N THR A 110 9.77 3.41 3.50
CA THR A 110 10.09 4.08 4.77
C THR A 110 9.18 5.26 5.09
N GLY A 111 8.48 5.81 4.09
CA GLY A 111 7.72 7.06 4.21
C GLY A 111 8.59 8.33 4.23
N HIS A 112 9.90 8.20 4.04
CA HIS A 112 10.85 9.32 4.11
C HIS A 112 11.72 9.38 2.86
N ALA A 113 11.96 10.60 2.38
CA ALA A 113 12.92 10.81 1.30
C ALA A 113 14.33 10.33 1.73
N PRO A 114 15.10 9.73 0.81
CA PRO A 114 16.46 9.33 1.10
C PRO A 114 17.29 10.48 1.68
N SER A 115 18.06 10.21 2.73
CA SER A 115 18.91 11.17 3.40
C SER A 115 20.33 10.63 3.50
N PRO A 116 21.37 11.43 3.21
CA PRO A 116 22.76 11.00 3.36
C PRO A 116 23.17 10.74 4.82
N SER A 117 22.47 11.36 5.77
CA SER A 117 22.82 11.36 7.19
C SER A 117 21.94 10.45 8.04
N LEU A 118 20.82 9.97 7.51
CA LEU A 118 19.85 9.18 8.26
C LEU A 118 19.39 7.95 7.46
N VAL A 119 19.42 6.81 8.11
CA VAL A 119 18.83 5.57 7.57
C VAL A 119 17.49 5.35 8.29
N TYR A 120 16.42 5.44 7.54
CA TYR A 120 15.07 5.20 8.07
C TYR A 120 14.73 3.71 8.04
N PRO A 121 14.09 3.17 9.09
CA PRO A 121 13.67 1.78 9.11
C PRO A 121 12.58 1.51 8.08
N SER A 122 12.63 0.36 7.45
CA SER A 122 11.57 -0.11 6.56
C SER A 122 10.30 -0.49 7.35
N LEU A 123 9.17 -0.62 6.64
CA LEU A 123 7.92 -1.08 7.24
C LEU A 123 8.09 -2.43 7.96
N GLY A 124 8.83 -3.37 7.38
CA GLY A 124 9.09 -4.68 7.99
C GLY A 124 9.86 -4.55 9.32
N SER A 125 10.90 -3.71 9.35
CA SER A 125 11.67 -3.45 10.58
C SER A 125 10.81 -2.79 11.66
N LEU A 126 9.91 -1.87 11.29
CA LEU A 126 8.98 -1.26 12.24
C LEU A 126 8.00 -2.27 12.82
N VAL A 127 7.43 -3.13 11.98
CA VAL A 127 6.52 -4.18 12.43
C VAL A 127 7.25 -5.17 13.34
N ALA A 128 8.44 -5.63 12.98
CA ALA A 128 9.25 -6.51 13.81
C ALA A 128 9.57 -5.89 15.19
N ARG A 129 9.89 -4.59 15.21
CA ARG A 129 10.18 -3.87 16.47
C ARG A 129 8.94 -3.67 17.34
N LEU A 130 7.76 -3.50 16.75
CA LEU A 130 6.51 -3.28 17.48
C LEU A 130 5.80 -4.58 17.85
N SER A 131 6.19 -5.69 17.24
CA SER A 131 5.73 -7.01 17.64
C SER A 131 6.58 -7.46 18.82
N ASP A 132 6.02 -7.61 20.02
CA ASP A 132 6.71 -8.11 21.23
C ASP A 132 7.07 -9.61 21.13
N ASP A 133 7.18 -10.16 19.93
CA ASP A 133 7.48 -11.57 19.71
C ASP A 133 9.01 -11.78 19.73
N GLU A 134 9.53 -12.25 20.87
CA GLU A 134 10.95 -12.61 21.04
C GLU A 134 11.41 -13.74 20.09
N SER A 135 10.49 -14.38 19.38
CA SER A 135 10.77 -15.43 18.39
C SER A 135 11.01 -14.85 16.97
N ALA A 136 10.96 -13.54 16.82
CA ALA A 136 11.14 -12.91 15.51
C ALA A 136 12.54 -13.18 14.96
N ILE A 137 12.58 -13.66 13.72
CA ILE A 137 13.81 -13.72 12.93
C ILE A 137 14.40 -12.32 12.89
N PRO A 138 15.69 -12.13 13.17
CA PRO A 138 16.33 -10.81 13.07
C PRO A 138 16.10 -10.22 11.69
N ALA A 139 15.62 -8.97 11.64
CA ALA A 139 15.38 -8.24 10.40
C ALA A 139 16.69 -7.77 9.78
#